data_5661934b59a934dbb35fa906810f6be0
#
_entry.id   5661934b59a934dbb35fa906810f6be0
#
_cell.length_a   1.000
_cell.length_b   1.000
_cell.length_c   1.000
_cell.angle_alpha   90.00
_cell.angle_beta   90.00
_cell.angle_gamma   90.00
#
_symmetry.space_group_name_H-M   'P 1'
#
loop_
_entity.id
_entity.type
_entity.pdbx_description
1 polymer ?
#
loop_
_entity_poly.entity_id
_entity_poly.type
_entity_poly.pdbx_seq_one_letter_code
_entity_poly.pdbx_strand_id
1 'polypeptide(L)'
;MSVEKVERKAIPIKGLILGLLLMPLGILTNPWLDASVTGVWFFAHSSPHALLTFPLGALFIFVAISYLIALATGKGLFSLDDYIVATTLMLMGFSAGGFLIQLSGQVHFAPSSYPYIVEKGWVPSYWAPSVAASKSLLSKTAIDWGAFAGPFMYWSLVSTAFMLVVASMPMIFLEQWVSVESLSFPLQSAFLTAMETDENRKPKLFANKIFWAGFIVSIIVNHFGLVQIFFPAYPSISWPSWSLLSSLKMPISVSTHPTTILFFLLFPTKVILTTVVAVFLQWGLIPAVAMSTGIVPDISAQGSWPVTWLFWGSTEQSTFRWLPFGGGMSIGIALFAIYLARGHLKRVISEALSKPMAQPWVWTFLIGLIALLLLEIIPGVDIVYILITFVWMLLAWLGYSKMSAEAPMFSMCWHNISFAWSIDYFTKMGMNNTPLAWKSMTLGTHVNAYPCGSNQGVTNFTTTPLATGYYGKKTGISVNTLFWVIIVGGILAVFISWPLYTYVIGKIGPTDYFQWWYTRWVGIGVETGTYEVVAIPGQVLWTFLGVVFAIILEFMSITYPWWPISTATWAITVIYQEVGQPLIALVVKYLLLRTYGTKANDYIIPFVLGYLTFAAFLYLILWFPSLVIAGRLSL
;
A
#
# COMPACT_ATOMS: atom_id res chain seq x y z
N MET A 1 31.07 -2.63 -23.21
CA MET A 1 29.78 -3.30 -23.24
C MET A 1 28.93 -2.60 -24.28
N SER A 2 28.65 -3.26 -25.43
CA SER A 2 27.77 -2.73 -26.48
C SER A 2 26.37 -2.57 -25.90
N VAL A 3 25.85 -1.36 -26.00
CA VAL A 3 24.42 -1.08 -25.69
C VAL A 3 23.63 -1.81 -26.78
N GLU A 4 23.15 -3.02 -26.49
CA GLU A 4 22.17 -3.69 -27.31
C GLU A 4 20.97 -2.75 -27.45
N LYS A 5 20.66 -2.33 -28.67
CA LYS A 5 19.45 -1.58 -28.99
C LYS A 5 18.27 -2.47 -28.59
N VAL A 6 17.65 -2.18 -27.47
CA VAL A 6 16.39 -2.83 -27.08
C VAL A 6 15.37 -2.52 -28.17
N GLU A 7 14.96 -3.54 -28.92
CA GLU A 7 13.90 -3.42 -29.92
C GLU A 7 12.64 -2.89 -29.24
N ARG A 8 12.03 -1.84 -29.80
CA ARG A 8 10.76 -1.30 -29.34
C ARG A 8 9.68 -2.36 -29.54
N LYS A 9 9.35 -3.11 -28.51
CA LYS A 9 8.24 -4.06 -28.56
C LYS A 9 6.91 -3.29 -28.60
N ALA A 10 6.04 -3.66 -29.53
CA ALA A 10 4.67 -3.14 -29.58
C ALA A 10 3.91 -3.53 -28.29
N ILE A 11 2.93 -2.71 -27.89
CA ILE A 11 2.09 -3.03 -26.72
C ILE A 11 1.33 -4.33 -27.00
N PRO A 12 1.39 -5.34 -26.13
CA PRO A 12 0.72 -6.62 -26.31
C PRO A 12 -0.81 -6.45 -26.16
N ILE A 13 -1.54 -6.55 -27.25
CA ILE A 13 -3.00 -6.33 -27.30
C ILE A 13 -3.75 -7.29 -26.38
N LYS A 14 -3.34 -8.57 -26.32
CA LYS A 14 -3.98 -9.55 -25.42
C LYS A 14 -3.82 -9.15 -23.95
N GLY A 15 -2.64 -8.65 -23.57
CA GLY A 15 -2.38 -8.14 -22.24
C GLY A 15 -3.23 -6.91 -21.92
N LEU A 16 -3.42 -6.00 -22.89
CA LEU A 16 -4.31 -4.84 -22.73
C LEU A 16 -5.76 -5.26 -22.48
N ILE A 17 -6.31 -6.14 -23.33
CA ILE A 17 -7.68 -6.61 -23.19
C ILE A 17 -7.88 -7.29 -21.83
N LEU A 18 -6.97 -8.20 -21.48
CA LEU A 18 -7.03 -8.90 -20.20
C LEU A 18 -6.95 -7.93 -19.02
N GLY A 19 -6.03 -6.97 -19.07
CA GLY A 19 -5.85 -5.98 -18.02
C GLY A 19 -7.07 -5.07 -17.85
N LEU A 20 -7.69 -4.61 -18.93
CA LEU A 20 -8.92 -3.82 -18.88
C LEU A 20 -10.09 -4.61 -18.29
N LEU A 21 -10.19 -5.91 -18.54
CA LEU A 21 -11.19 -6.79 -17.92
C LEU A 21 -10.93 -7.00 -16.42
N LEU A 22 -9.65 -7.07 -16.01
CA LEU A 22 -9.25 -7.28 -14.62
C LEU A 22 -9.26 -6.00 -13.78
N MET A 23 -9.18 -4.82 -14.39
CA MET A 23 -9.13 -3.54 -13.72
C MET A 23 -10.34 -3.28 -12.80
N PRO A 24 -11.61 -3.46 -13.21
CA PRO A 24 -12.77 -3.34 -12.33
C PRO A 24 -12.72 -4.31 -11.15
N LEU A 25 -12.26 -5.54 -11.37
CA LEU A 25 -12.04 -6.49 -10.28
C LEU A 25 -10.96 -6.01 -9.32
N GLY A 26 -9.86 -5.44 -9.83
CA GLY A 26 -8.83 -4.81 -9.01
C GLY A 26 -9.40 -3.68 -8.13
N ILE A 27 -10.27 -2.83 -8.67
CA ILE A 27 -10.94 -1.78 -7.92
C ILE A 27 -11.79 -2.39 -6.79
N LEU A 28 -12.64 -3.36 -7.10
CA LEU A 28 -13.60 -3.95 -6.16
C LEU A 28 -12.96 -4.79 -5.07
N THR A 29 -11.84 -5.41 -5.33
CA THR A 29 -11.16 -6.31 -4.39
C THR A 29 -10.06 -5.62 -3.59
N ASN A 30 -9.98 -4.30 -3.67
CA ASN A 30 -9.15 -3.59 -2.71
C ASN A 30 -9.62 -3.95 -1.28
N PRO A 31 -8.73 -4.33 -0.36
CA PRO A 31 -9.11 -4.82 0.97
C PRO A 31 -9.96 -3.86 1.78
N TRP A 32 -9.82 -2.56 1.56
CA TRP A 32 -10.68 -1.58 2.19
C TRP A 32 -12.10 -1.62 1.65
N LEU A 33 -12.24 -1.78 0.35
CA LEU A 33 -13.54 -1.93 -0.28
C LEU A 33 -14.17 -3.24 0.16
N ASP A 34 -13.39 -4.30 0.21
CA ASP A 34 -13.82 -5.60 0.69
C ASP A 34 -14.28 -5.51 2.14
N ALA A 35 -13.50 -4.92 3.04
CA ALA A 35 -13.91 -4.72 4.43
C ALA A 35 -15.18 -3.86 4.57
N SER A 36 -15.37 -2.87 3.69
CA SER A 36 -16.58 -2.03 3.70
C SER A 36 -17.84 -2.79 3.32
N VAL A 37 -17.70 -3.81 2.49
CA VAL A 37 -18.79 -4.61 1.94
C VAL A 37 -19.03 -5.89 2.74
N THR A 38 -17.96 -6.62 3.09
CA THR A 38 -18.06 -7.91 3.77
C THR A 38 -18.04 -7.80 5.29
N GLY A 39 -17.54 -6.69 5.83
CA GLY A 39 -17.32 -6.53 7.27
C GLY A 39 -16.09 -7.31 7.78
N VAL A 40 -15.32 -7.91 6.89
CA VAL A 40 -14.19 -8.78 7.23
C VAL A 40 -12.87 -8.09 6.87
N TRP A 41 -12.08 -7.78 7.88
CA TRP A 41 -10.74 -7.19 7.76
C TRP A 41 -9.66 -8.23 7.49
N PHE A 42 -9.86 -9.09 6.51
CA PHE A 42 -8.99 -10.26 6.39
C PHE A 42 -7.54 -9.93 6.05
N PHE A 43 -7.32 -8.90 5.23
CA PHE A 43 -5.98 -8.55 4.77
C PHE A 43 -5.57 -7.10 5.03
N ALA A 44 -6.43 -6.28 5.61
CA ALA A 44 -6.23 -4.84 5.65
C ALA A 44 -5.19 -4.39 6.68
N HIS A 45 -5.12 -5.03 7.84
CA HIS A 45 -4.32 -4.51 8.95
C HIS A 45 -3.00 -5.21 9.23
N SER A 46 -2.83 -6.44 8.82
CA SER A 46 -1.70 -7.24 9.27
C SER A 46 -0.93 -7.94 8.17
N SER A 47 -1.27 -7.68 6.91
CA SER A 47 -0.80 -8.54 5.86
C SER A 47 -0.02 -7.80 4.79
N PRO A 48 1.25 -8.11 4.64
CA PRO A 48 2.06 -7.75 3.48
C PRO A 48 1.51 -8.36 2.18
N HIS A 49 0.37 -8.98 2.23
CA HIS A 49 -0.15 -9.94 1.26
C HIS A 49 -0.96 -9.35 0.12
N ALA A 50 -1.16 -8.05 0.05
CA ALA A 50 -2.06 -7.48 -0.94
C ALA A 50 -1.67 -7.76 -2.39
N LEU A 51 -0.40 -7.77 -2.72
CA LEU A 51 0.07 -8.21 -4.04
C LEU A 51 -0.14 -9.71 -4.24
N LEU A 52 0.02 -10.46 -3.17
CA LEU A 52 0.04 -11.91 -3.16
C LEU A 52 -1.33 -12.51 -2.83
N THR A 53 -2.40 -11.69 -2.74
CA THR A 53 -3.77 -12.16 -2.51
C THR A 53 -4.59 -12.13 -3.78
N PHE A 54 -5.42 -11.11 -3.96
CA PHE A 54 -6.28 -11.04 -5.12
C PHE A 54 -5.52 -10.97 -6.44
N PRO A 55 -4.49 -10.11 -6.60
CA PRO A 55 -3.75 -10.07 -7.87
C PRO A 55 -3.09 -11.39 -8.23
N LEU A 56 -2.51 -12.10 -7.25
CA LEU A 56 -1.92 -13.41 -7.48
C LEU A 56 -2.99 -14.47 -7.78
N GLY A 57 -4.14 -14.44 -7.09
CA GLY A 57 -5.26 -15.35 -7.32
C GLY A 57 -5.87 -15.17 -8.70
N ALA A 58 -6.09 -13.94 -9.14
CA ALA A 58 -6.58 -13.62 -10.48
C ALA A 58 -5.56 -14.03 -11.55
N LEU A 59 -4.29 -13.69 -11.37
CA LEU A 59 -3.22 -14.10 -12.27
C LEU A 59 -3.15 -15.62 -12.38
N PHE A 60 -3.26 -16.34 -11.25
CA PHE A 60 -3.25 -17.81 -11.24
C PHE A 60 -4.30 -18.42 -12.15
N ILE A 61 -5.53 -17.90 -12.16
CA ILE A 61 -6.60 -18.41 -13.04
C ILE A 61 -6.17 -18.32 -14.51
N PHE A 62 -5.65 -17.16 -14.94
CA PHE A 62 -5.25 -16.97 -16.33
C PHE A 62 -3.99 -17.74 -16.70
N VAL A 63 -3.06 -17.87 -15.76
CA VAL A 63 -1.87 -18.72 -15.91
C VAL A 63 -2.29 -20.19 -16.04
N ALA A 64 -3.24 -20.66 -15.24
CA ALA A 64 -3.77 -22.03 -15.31
C ALA A 64 -4.48 -22.30 -16.63
N ILE A 65 -5.35 -21.40 -17.07
CA ILE A 65 -6.03 -21.52 -18.38
C ILE A 65 -4.99 -21.58 -19.51
N SER A 66 -4.00 -20.69 -19.51
CA SER A 66 -2.95 -20.67 -20.52
C SER A 66 -2.11 -21.94 -20.49
N TYR A 67 -1.85 -22.51 -19.31
CA TYR A 67 -1.13 -23.76 -19.16
C TYR A 67 -1.93 -24.96 -19.71
N LEU A 68 -3.23 -25.06 -19.41
CA LEU A 68 -4.11 -26.12 -19.93
C LEU A 68 -4.21 -26.05 -21.47
N ILE A 69 -4.32 -24.86 -22.04
CA ILE A 69 -4.29 -24.64 -23.47
C ILE A 69 -2.93 -25.08 -24.03
N ALA A 70 -1.82 -24.76 -23.36
CA ALA A 70 -0.50 -25.18 -23.81
C ALA A 70 -0.31 -26.71 -23.79
N LEU A 71 -0.94 -27.41 -22.83
CA LEU A 71 -0.94 -28.87 -22.79
C LEU A 71 -1.72 -29.47 -23.97
N ALA A 72 -2.84 -28.85 -24.37
CA ALA A 72 -3.69 -29.33 -25.46
C ALA A 72 -3.16 -28.97 -26.84
N THR A 73 -2.56 -27.79 -27.02
CA THR A 73 -2.20 -27.23 -28.33
C THR A 73 -0.69 -27.09 -28.58
N GLY A 74 0.13 -27.35 -27.55
CA GLY A 74 1.58 -27.10 -27.56
C GLY A 74 1.97 -25.64 -27.37
N LYS A 75 1.01 -24.69 -27.28
CA LYS A 75 1.29 -23.25 -27.14
C LYS A 75 0.34 -22.56 -26.16
N GLY A 76 0.91 -21.80 -25.23
CA GLY A 76 0.13 -21.02 -24.28
C GLY A 76 -0.55 -19.79 -24.89
N LEU A 77 -1.62 -19.33 -24.21
CA LEU A 77 -2.45 -18.22 -24.69
C LEU A 77 -1.75 -16.87 -24.56
N PHE A 78 -1.08 -16.62 -23.42
CA PHE A 78 -0.46 -15.36 -23.04
C PHE A 78 1.06 -15.47 -22.98
N SER A 79 1.74 -14.44 -23.43
CA SER A 79 3.19 -14.25 -23.25
C SER A 79 3.49 -13.58 -21.92
N LEU A 80 4.77 -13.55 -21.52
CA LEU A 80 5.22 -12.79 -20.36
C LEU A 80 4.84 -11.30 -20.47
N ASP A 81 4.99 -10.71 -21.67
CA ASP A 81 4.63 -9.32 -21.93
C ASP A 81 3.12 -9.07 -21.74
N ASP A 82 2.27 -10.03 -22.17
CA ASP A 82 0.82 -9.95 -21.93
C ASP A 82 0.50 -9.95 -20.43
N TYR A 83 1.14 -10.83 -19.65
CA TYR A 83 0.95 -10.88 -18.21
C TYR A 83 1.41 -9.60 -17.51
N ILE A 84 2.55 -9.02 -17.91
CA ILE A 84 3.06 -7.77 -17.31
C ILE A 84 2.07 -6.63 -17.52
N VAL A 85 1.58 -6.45 -18.76
CA VAL A 85 0.61 -5.38 -19.07
C VAL A 85 -0.72 -5.62 -18.36
N ALA A 86 -1.24 -6.85 -18.37
CA ALA A 86 -2.49 -7.18 -17.70
C ALA A 86 -2.40 -6.94 -16.17
N THR A 87 -1.31 -7.38 -15.57
CA THR A 87 -1.06 -7.17 -14.14
C THR A 87 -0.91 -5.69 -13.80
N THR A 88 -0.21 -4.92 -14.63
CA THR A 88 -0.06 -3.46 -14.44
C THR A 88 -1.43 -2.78 -14.40
N LEU A 89 -2.31 -3.05 -15.36
CA LEU A 89 -3.65 -2.46 -15.41
C LEU A 89 -4.53 -2.89 -14.23
N MET A 90 -4.48 -4.17 -13.85
CA MET A 90 -5.18 -4.69 -12.69
C MET A 90 -4.72 -4.00 -11.39
N LEU A 91 -3.40 -3.83 -11.22
CA LEU A 91 -2.82 -3.16 -10.05
C LEU A 91 -3.10 -1.66 -10.04
N MET A 92 -3.22 -1.00 -11.21
CA MET A 92 -3.68 0.39 -11.28
C MET A 92 -5.15 0.50 -10.83
N GLY A 93 -6.01 -0.46 -11.20
CA GLY A 93 -7.37 -0.55 -10.66
C GLY A 93 -7.39 -0.71 -9.15
N PHE A 94 -6.59 -1.61 -8.62
CA PHE A 94 -6.44 -1.82 -7.18
C PHE A 94 -5.94 -0.55 -6.45
N SER A 95 -4.98 0.17 -7.04
CA SER A 95 -4.45 1.42 -6.50
C SER A 95 -5.52 2.53 -6.50
N ALA A 96 -6.30 2.65 -7.59
CA ALA A 96 -7.38 3.62 -7.70
C ALA A 96 -8.50 3.34 -6.68
N GLY A 97 -8.92 2.08 -6.51
CA GLY A 97 -9.89 1.68 -5.48
C GLY A 97 -9.42 2.02 -4.08
N GLY A 98 -8.14 1.79 -3.78
CA GLY A 98 -7.55 2.13 -2.50
C GLY A 98 -7.49 3.63 -2.21
N PHE A 99 -7.15 4.43 -3.19
CA PHE A 99 -7.11 5.88 -3.04
C PHE A 99 -8.50 6.50 -2.93
N LEU A 100 -9.44 6.03 -3.75
CA LEU A 100 -10.83 6.49 -3.73
C LEU A 100 -11.49 6.35 -2.36
N ILE A 101 -11.20 5.29 -1.65
CA ILE A 101 -11.80 5.02 -0.35
C ILE A 101 -11.55 6.15 0.64
N GLN A 102 -10.39 6.77 0.64
CA GLN A 102 -10.10 7.91 1.52
C GLN A 102 -11.00 9.11 1.24
N LEU A 103 -11.24 9.36 -0.04
CA LEU A 103 -12.07 10.47 -0.48
C LEU A 103 -13.56 10.15 -0.38
N SER A 104 -13.93 8.87 -0.32
CA SER A 104 -15.32 8.43 -0.21
C SER A 104 -15.99 8.94 1.05
N GLY A 105 -15.23 9.13 2.14
CA GLY A 105 -15.73 9.77 3.35
C GLY A 105 -16.32 11.14 3.09
N GLN A 106 -15.67 11.95 2.26
CA GLN A 106 -16.14 13.29 1.91
C GLN A 106 -17.32 13.30 0.95
N VAL A 107 -17.35 12.34 0.03
CA VAL A 107 -18.36 12.30 -1.04
C VAL A 107 -19.61 11.51 -0.61
N HIS A 108 -19.45 10.36 0.01
CA HIS A 108 -20.58 9.46 0.29
C HIS A 108 -21.13 9.60 1.71
N PHE A 109 -20.29 9.85 2.70
CA PHE A 109 -20.65 9.77 4.12
C PHE A 109 -20.80 11.15 4.80
N ALA A 110 -19.87 12.07 4.59
CA ALA A 110 -19.85 13.35 5.29
C ALA A 110 -21.12 14.19 5.07
N PRO A 111 -21.74 14.25 3.87
CA PRO A 111 -22.96 15.02 3.69
C PRO A 111 -24.15 14.53 4.54
N SER A 112 -24.23 13.23 4.81
CA SER A 112 -25.30 12.68 5.66
C SER A 112 -24.98 12.78 7.15
N SER A 113 -23.71 12.68 7.52
CA SER A 113 -23.24 12.71 8.92
C SER A 113 -23.07 14.15 9.43
N TYR A 114 -22.69 15.07 8.56
CA TYR A 114 -22.47 16.49 8.85
C TYR A 114 -23.21 17.37 7.85
N PRO A 115 -24.56 17.40 7.86
CA PRO A 115 -25.38 18.10 6.85
C PRO A 115 -24.98 19.56 6.66
N TYR A 116 -24.57 20.24 7.74
CA TYR A 116 -24.22 21.65 7.74
C TYR A 116 -23.05 22.01 6.81
N ILE A 117 -22.13 21.08 6.52
CA ILE A 117 -21.02 21.37 5.59
C ILE A 117 -21.50 21.63 4.16
N VAL A 118 -22.60 20.99 3.76
CA VAL A 118 -23.26 21.17 2.47
C VAL A 118 -24.28 22.29 2.54
N GLU A 119 -25.17 22.26 3.55
CA GLU A 119 -26.29 23.21 3.69
C GLU A 119 -25.83 24.65 3.94
N LYS A 120 -24.73 24.86 4.66
CA LYS A 120 -24.12 26.17 4.87
C LYS A 120 -23.10 26.56 3.79
N GLY A 121 -22.88 25.72 2.76
CA GLY A 121 -21.92 25.97 1.71
C GLY A 121 -20.45 25.97 2.16
N TRP A 122 -20.11 25.24 3.22
CA TRP A 122 -18.73 25.14 3.70
C TRP A 122 -17.81 24.43 2.72
N VAL A 123 -18.36 23.44 2.01
CA VAL A 123 -17.68 22.77 0.89
C VAL A 123 -18.38 23.15 -0.42
N PRO A 124 -17.64 23.26 -1.53
CA PRO A 124 -18.23 23.53 -2.84
C PRO A 124 -19.20 22.40 -3.26
N SER A 125 -20.23 22.72 -4.04
CA SER A 125 -21.20 21.75 -4.53
C SER A 125 -20.61 20.65 -5.43
N TYR A 126 -19.44 20.90 -6.01
CA TYR A 126 -18.71 19.92 -6.79
C TYR A 126 -17.82 19.00 -5.93
N TRP A 127 -17.78 19.17 -4.59
CA TRP A 127 -17.06 18.26 -3.68
C TRP A 127 -17.93 17.13 -3.15
N ALA A 128 -19.18 17.44 -2.89
CA ALA A 128 -20.08 16.51 -2.23
C ALA A 128 -21.49 16.66 -2.80
N PRO A 129 -22.28 15.56 -2.89
CA PRO A 129 -23.65 15.61 -3.31
C PRO A 129 -24.54 16.31 -2.26
N SER A 130 -25.80 16.51 -2.58
CA SER A 130 -26.79 16.97 -1.60
C SER A 130 -26.96 15.97 -0.45
N VAL A 131 -27.36 16.48 0.71
CA VAL A 131 -27.64 15.65 1.90
C VAL A 131 -28.68 14.56 1.57
N ALA A 132 -29.70 14.91 0.79
CA ALA A 132 -30.75 13.96 0.38
C ALA A 132 -30.18 12.83 -0.49
N ALA A 133 -29.33 13.14 -1.46
CA ALA A 133 -28.70 12.15 -2.33
C ALA A 133 -27.76 11.21 -1.55
N SER A 134 -26.98 11.74 -0.61
CA SER A 134 -26.14 10.93 0.27
C SER A 134 -26.97 9.99 1.15
N LYS A 135 -28.02 10.49 1.81
CA LYS A 135 -28.93 9.67 2.62
C LYS A 135 -29.63 8.59 1.79
N SER A 136 -30.10 8.91 0.59
CA SER A 136 -30.75 7.96 -0.32
C SER A 136 -29.79 6.84 -0.74
N LEU A 137 -28.54 7.17 -1.04
CA LEU A 137 -27.49 6.20 -1.35
C LEU A 137 -27.24 5.24 -0.18
N LEU A 138 -27.01 5.78 1.01
CA LEU A 138 -26.66 4.99 2.19
C LEU A 138 -27.83 4.13 2.70
N SER A 139 -29.07 4.59 2.52
CA SER A 139 -30.26 3.81 2.81
C SER A 139 -30.66 2.82 1.71
N LYS A 140 -29.89 2.73 0.62
CA LYS A 140 -30.11 1.82 -0.53
C LYS A 140 -31.43 2.08 -1.27
N THR A 141 -32.01 3.26 -1.15
CA THR A 141 -33.32 3.57 -1.79
C THR A 141 -33.14 3.95 -3.25
N ALA A 142 -32.23 4.84 -3.57
CA ALA A 142 -31.92 5.24 -4.94
C ALA A 142 -30.51 5.84 -5.05
N ILE A 143 -29.95 5.83 -6.26
CA ILE A 143 -28.70 6.52 -6.60
C ILE A 143 -29.06 7.71 -7.49
N ASP A 144 -28.92 8.92 -6.97
CA ASP A 144 -29.05 10.15 -7.76
C ASP A 144 -27.73 10.45 -8.47
N TRP A 145 -27.53 9.85 -9.64
CA TRP A 145 -26.31 10.01 -10.44
C TRP A 145 -26.02 11.46 -10.81
N GLY A 146 -27.08 12.29 -10.96
CA GLY A 146 -26.92 13.73 -11.27
C GLY A 146 -26.24 14.49 -10.12
N ALA A 147 -26.64 14.21 -8.89
CA ALA A 147 -26.05 14.81 -7.70
C ALA A 147 -24.58 14.40 -7.48
N PHE A 148 -24.19 13.21 -7.93
CA PHE A 148 -22.81 12.72 -7.82
C PHE A 148 -21.89 13.13 -8.99
N ALA A 149 -22.41 13.61 -10.11
CA ALA A 149 -21.62 13.90 -11.31
C ALA A 149 -20.53 14.94 -11.07
N GLY A 150 -20.86 16.06 -10.43
CA GLY A 150 -19.89 17.11 -10.08
C GLY A 150 -18.77 16.60 -9.16
N PRO A 151 -19.11 15.99 -8.01
CA PRO A 151 -18.15 15.35 -7.12
C PRO A 151 -17.26 14.33 -7.82
N PHE A 152 -17.81 13.45 -8.65
CA PHE A 152 -17.00 12.47 -9.38
C PHE A 152 -15.99 13.12 -10.31
N MET A 153 -16.40 14.14 -11.05
CA MET A 153 -15.50 14.84 -11.94
C MET A 153 -14.36 15.50 -11.17
N TYR A 154 -14.67 16.27 -10.14
CA TYR A 154 -13.65 16.97 -9.35
C TYR A 154 -12.66 16.01 -8.70
N TRP A 155 -13.16 14.99 -7.99
CA TRP A 155 -12.31 14.05 -7.28
C TRP A 155 -11.54 13.11 -8.22
N SER A 156 -12.08 12.81 -9.41
CA SER A 156 -11.33 12.11 -10.45
C SER A 156 -10.17 12.96 -10.97
N LEU A 157 -10.37 14.26 -11.15
CA LEU A 157 -9.28 15.17 -11.56
C LEU A 157 -8.21 15.29 -10.47
N VAL A 158 -8.60 15.47 -9.20
CA VAL A 158 -7.65 15.50 -8.06
C VAL A 158 -6.88 14.19 -7.96
N SER A 159 -7.57 13.05 -8.01
CA SER A 159 -6.95 11.72 -7.95
C SER A 159 -6.00 11.48 -9.12
N THR A 160 -6.39 11.93 -10.33
CA THR A 160 -5.55 11.84 -11.52
C THR A 160 -4.31 12.70 -11.37
N ALA A 161 -4.45 13.96 -10.97
CA ALA A 161 -3.32 14.86 -10.78
C ALA A 161 -2.34 14.31 -9.72
N PHE A 162 -2.87 13.84 -8.59
CA PHE A 162 -2.08 13.16 -7.56
C PHE A 162 -1.35 11.92 -8.12
N MET A 163 -2.06 11.05 -8.84
CA MET A 163 -1.48 9.84 -9.45
C MET A 163 -0.37 10.20 -10.45
N LEU A 164 -0.53 11.24 -11.27
CA LEU A 164 0.51 11.69 -12.21
C LEU A 164 1.81 12.08 -11.47
N VAL A 165 1.71 12.76 -10.32
CA VAL A 165 2.86 13.11 -9.49
C VAL A 165 3.52 11.86 -8.93
N VAL A 166 2.77 11.07 -8.17
CA VAL A 166 3.34 9.98 -7.38
C VAL A 166 3.76 8.77 -8.21
N ALA A 167 3.11 8.53 -9.37
CA ALA A 167 3.50 7.48 -10.30
C ALA A 167 4.77 7.82 -11.10
N SER A 168 5.00 9.09 -11.35
CA SER A 168 6.19 9.55 -12.09
C SER A 168 7.46 9.57 -11.24
N MET A 169 7.33 9.81 -9.94
CA MET A 169 8.49 9.91 -9.03
C MET A 169 9.39 8.66 -9.04
N PRO A 170 8.88 7.44 -8.81
CA PRO A 170 9.73 6.25 -8.84
C PRO A 170 10.34 5.98 -10.22
N MET A 171 9.70 6.43 -11.30
CA MET A 171 10.24 6.29 -12.66
C MET A 171 11.46 7.19 -12.89
N ILE A 172 11.48 8.39 -12.27
CA ILE A 172 12.65 9.28 -12.28
C ILE A 172 13.86 8.59 -11.63
N PHE A 173 13.65 7.80 -10.57
CA PHE A 173 14.70 7.11 -9.83
C PHE A 173 14.95 5.66 -10.28
N LEU A 174 14.14 5.11 -11.18
CA LEU A 174 14.15 3.69 -11.53
C LEU A 174 15.54 3.18 -11.94
N GLU A 175 16.22 3.89 -12.83
CA GLU A 175 17.57 3.51 -13.29
C GLU A 175 18.56 3.50 -12.14
N GLN A 176 18.51 4.51 -11.27
CA GLN A 176 19.36 4.60 -10.09
C GLN A 176 19.16 3.40 -9.16
N TRP A 177 17.91 3.04 -8.87
CA TRP A 177 17.60 1.98 -7.92
C TRP A 177 17.80 0.57 -8.48
N VAL A 178 17.49 0.34 -9.76
CA VAL A 178 17.60 -0.99 -10.37
C VAL A 178 19.04 -1.29 -10.80
N SER A 179 19.74 -0.32 -11.42
CA SER A 179 21.02 -0.56 -12.08
C SER A 179 22.23 -0.10 -11.26
N VAL A 180 22.11 0.99 -10.50
CA VAL A 180 23.23 1.56 -9.72
C VAL A 180 23.22 1.04 -8.28
N GLU A 181 22.11 1.24 -7.55
CA GLU A 181 21.98 0.78 -6.16
C GLU A 181 21.68 -0.71 -6.07
N SER A 182 21.18 -1.33 -7.15
CA SER A 182 20.86 -2.76 -7.23
C SER A 182 19.95 -3.22 -6.10
N LEU A 183 18.87 -2.46 -5.82
CA LEU A 183 17.91 -2.80 -4.78
C LEU A 183 17.29 -4.17 -5.04
N SER A 184 16.87 -4.87 -4.00
CA SER A 184 16.53 -6.30 -4.05
C SER A 184 15.19 -6.61 -4.74
N PHE A 185 14.22 -5.72 -4.72
CA PHE A 185 12.86 -5.90 -5.29
C PHE A 185 12.24 -7.28 -4.99
N PRO A 186 12.20 -7.74 -3.74
CA PRO A 186 11.94 -9.15 -3.42
C PRO A 186 10.56 -9.62 -3.86
N LEU A 187 9.50 -8.84 -3.63
CA LEU A 187 8.15 -9.23 -4.04
C LEU A 187 7.93 -9.08 -5.54
N GLN A 188 8.48 -8.02 -6.13
CA GLN A 188 8.41 -7.80 -7.57
C GLN A 188 9.13 -8.92 -8.32
N SER A 189 10.28 -9.37 -7.83
CA SER A 189 11.02 -10.49 -8.37
C SER A 189 10.23 -11.81 -8.27
N ALA A 190 9.64 -12.09 -7.11
CA ALA A 190 8.80 -13.27 -6.91
C ALA A 190 7.57 -13.25 -7.85
N PHE A 191 6.92 -12.09 -7.98
CA PHE A 191 5.76 -11.93 -8.85
C PHE A 191 6.13 -12.07 -10.34
N LEU A 192 7.31 -11.58 -10.74
CA LEU A 192 7.84 -11.78 -12.08
C LEU A 192 8.02 -13.29 -12.39
N THR A 193 8.57 -14.03 -11.41
CA THR A 193 8.70 -15.50 -11.53
C THR A 193 7.36 -16.18 -11.72
N ALA A 194 6.28 -15.70 -11.10
CA ALA A 194 4.94 -16.24 -11.30
C ALA A 194 4.40 -16.02 -12.74
N MET A 195 4.87 -14.98 -13.43
CA MET A 195 4.47 -14.62 -14.79
C MET A 195 5.36 -15.25 -15.88
N GLU A 196 6.50 -15.84 -15.54
CA GLU A 196 7.46 -16.35 -16.52
C GLU A 196 6.87 -17.43 -17.43
N THR A 197 7.15 -17.31 -18.72
CA THR A 197 6.78 -18.28 -19.77
C THR A 197 8.01 -18.75 -20.54
N ASP A 198 7.89 -19.92 -21.16
CA ASP A 198 8.86 -20.38 -22.16
C ASP A 198 8.59 -19.76 -23.56
N GLU A 199 9.36 -20.18 -24.56
CA GLU A 199 9.23 -19.73 -25.97
C GLU A 199 7.85 -20.05 -26.55
N ASN A 200 7.21 -21.12 -26.09
CA ASN A 200 5.87 -21.54 -26.47
C ASN A 200 4.78 -20.89 -25.62
N ARG A 201 5.09 -19.86 -24.83
CA ARG A 201 4.18 -19.18 -23.89
C ARG A 201 3.62 -20.11 -22.82
N LYS A 202 4.26 -21.24 -22.56
CA LYS A 202 3.86 -22.14 -21.48
C LYS A 202 4.38 -21.60 -20.15
N PRO A 203 3.51 -21.42 -19.14
CA PRO A 203 3.92 -20.95 -17.83
C PRO A 203 4.94 -21.87 -17.15
N LYS A 204 6.12 -21.34 -16.81
CA LYS A 204 7.21 -22.14 -16.23
C LYS A 204 6.91 -22.61 -14.82
N LEU A 205 6.26 -21.76 -14.02
CA LEU A 205 5.96 -22.05 -12.62
C LEU A 205 5.10 -23.32 -12.46
N PHE A 206 4.15 -23.55 -13.38
CA PHE A 206 3.27 -24.73 -13.36
C PHE A 206 3.98 -26.04 -13.69
N ALA A 207 5.11 -25.99 -14.38
CA ALA A 207 5.96 -27.16 -14.62
C ALA A 207 6.83 -27.52 -13.39
N ASN A 208 6.90 -26.64 -12.39
CA ASN A 208 7.75 -26.80 -11.22
C ASN A 208 7.03 -27.63 -10.12
N LYS A 209 7.56 -28.81 -9.81
CA LYS A 209 6.99 -29.69 -8.77
C LYS A 209 7.00 -29.06 -7.35
N ILE A 210 7.95 -28.17 -7.09
CA ILE A 210 8.08 -27.50 -5.78
C ILE A 210 6.93 -26.48 -5.59
N PHE A 211 6.51 -25.82 -6.66
CA PHE A 211 5.30 -24.98 -6.65
C PHE A 211 4.08 -25.77 -6.21
N TRP A 212 3.85 -26.94 -6.82
CA TRP A 212 2.73 -27.80 -6.47
C TRP A 212 2.80 -28.36 -5.05
N ALA A 213 4.01 -28.64 -4.56
CA ALA A 213 4.19 -29.04 -3.16
C ALA A 213 3.74 -27.91 -2.22
N GLY A 214 4.14 -26.66 -2.47
CA GLY A 214 3.68 -25.50 -1.70
C GLY A 214 2.16 -25.31 -1.79
N PHE A 215 1.59 -25.45 -2.99
CA PHE A 215 0.16 -25.36 -3.22
C PHE A 215 -0.64 -26.41 -2.42
N ILE A 216 -0.21 -27.67 -2.41
CA ILE A 216 -0.84 -28.76 -1.64
C ILE A 216 -0.73 -28.51 -0.14
N VAL A 217 0.43 -28.07 0.36
CA VAL A 217 0.60 -27.71 1.77
C VAL A 217 -0.36 -26.59 2.16
N SER A 218 -0.56 -25.61 1.28
CA SER A 218 -1.50 -24.51 1.51
C SER A 218 -2.96 -24.98 1.54
N ILE A 219 -3.35 -25.99 0.74
CA ILE A 219 -4.67 -26.62 0.85
C ILE A 219 -4.89 -27.14 2.27
N ILE A 220 -3.91 -27.84 2.84
CA ILE A 220 -4.03 -28.44 4.17
C ILE A 220 -4.09 -27.36 5.26
N VAL A 221 -3.30 -26.30 5.12
CA VAL A 221 -3.07 -25.30 6.17
C VAL A 221 -4.09 -24.15 6.14
N ASN A 222 -4.36 -23.60 4.94
CA ASN A 222 -5.08 -22.32 4.83
C ASN A 222 -6.58 -22.48 4.59
N HIS A 223 -7.07 -23.60 4.06
CA HIS A 223 -8.49 -23.68 3.74
C HIS A 223 -9.38 -23.55 4.98
N PHE A 224 -8.98 -24.09 6.12
CA PHE A 224 -9.76 -23.99 7.37
C PHE A 224 -10.00 -22.52 7.76
N GLY A 225 -8.94 -21.73 7.89
CA GLY A 225 -9.06 -20.34 8.27
C GLY A 225 -9.77 -19.48 7.22
N LEU A 226 -9.49 -19.72 5.93
CA LEU A 226 -10.11 -18.95 4.83
C LEU A 226 -11.61 -19.27 4.70
N VAL A 227 -11.99 -20.54 4.77
CA VAL A 227 -13.41 -20.93 4.72
C VAL A 227 -14.16 -20.39 5.91
N GLN A 228 -13.58 -20.46 7.12
CA GLN A 228 -14.21 -19.95 8.34
C GLN A 228 -14.54 -18.47 8.29
N ILE A 229 -13.74 -17.65 7.57
CA ILE A 229 -14.01 -16.22 7.42
C ILE A 229 -15.37 -15.98 6.78
N PHE A 230 -15.70 -16.77 5.76
CA PHE A 230 -16.94 -16.64 5.02
C PHE A 230 -18.07 -17.49 5.64
N PHE A 231 -17.70 -18.56 6.33
CA PHE A 231 -18.62 -19.51 6.98
C PHE A 231 -18.17 -19.76 8.44
N PRO A 232 -18.57 -18.91 9.39
CA PRO A 232 -18.05 -18.93 10.78
C PRO A 232 -18.21 -20.27 11.51
N ALA A 233 -19.16 -21.09 11.11
CA ALA A 233 -19.37 -22.44 11.67
C ALA A 233 -18.35 -23.48 11.18
N TYR A 234 -17.50 -23.15 10.20
CA TYR A 234 -16.49 -24.07 9.68
C TYR A 234 -15.35 -24.24 10.69
N PRO A 235 -14.77 -25.45 10.84
CA PRO A 235 -13.64 -25.66 11.73
C PRO A 235 -12.46 -24.76 11.42
N SER A 236 -11.74 -24.32 12.45
CA SER A 236 -10.51 -23.54 12.30
C SER A 236 -9.33 -24.25 12.93
N ILE A 237 -8.15 -23.99 12.39
CA ILE A 237 -6.87 -24.34 13.02
C ILE A 237 -6.34 -23.08 13.69
N SER A 238 -6.21 -23.11 15.02
CA SER A 238 -5.55 -22.03 15.77
C SER A 238 -4.05 -22.28 15.80
N TRP A 239 -3.27 -21.29 15.34
CA TRP A 239 -1.81 -21.32 15.43
C TRP A 239 -1.39 -20.75 16.79
N PRO A 240 -0.45 -21.41 17.51
CA PRO A 240 0.07 -20.88 18.76
C PRO A 240 0.56 -19.44 18.63
N SER A 241 0.08 -18.60 19.54
CA SER A 241 0.50 -17.20 19.65
C SER A 241 0.55 -16.82 21.13
N TRP A 242 1.64 -16.19 21.52
CA TRP A 242 1.90 -15.77 22.90
C TRP A 242 2.16 -14.26 22.93
N SER A 243 1.47 -13.56 23.82
CA SER A 243 1.78 -12.16 24.12
C SER A 243 2.75 -12.10 25.31
N LEU A 244 3.79 -11.30 25.16
CA LEU A 244 4.78 -11.10 26.22
C LEU A 244 4.47 -9.85 27.08
N LEU A 245 3.32 -9.21 26.85
CA LEU A 245 2.96 -7.97 27.53
C LEU A 245 2.75 -8.18 29.05
N SER A 246 1.94 -9.15 29.43
CA SER A 246 1.61 -9.39 30.84
C SER A 246 2.78 -9.89 31.68
N SER A 247 3.65 -10.71 31.09
CA SER A 247 4.78 -11.32 31.80
C SER A 247 6.04 -10.45 31.83
N LEU A 248 6.33 -9.78 30.72
CA LEU A 248 7.58 -9.03 30.54
C LEU A 248 7.38 -7.55 30.23
N LYS A 249 6.15 -7.05 30.25
CA LYS A 249 5.77 -5.68 29.85
C LYS A 249 6.22 -5.34 28.42
N MET A 250 6.34 -6.36 27.57
CA MET A 250 6.73 -6.22 26.17
C MET A 250 5.48 -6.34 25.29
N PRO A 251 5.02 -5.27 24.62
CA PRO A 251 3.88 -5.33 23.70
C PRO A 251 4.24 -6.00 22.38
N ILE A 252 4.93 -7.14 22.45
CA ILE A 252 5.26 -7.99 21.31
C ILE A 252 4.54 -9.32 21.42
N SER A 253 4.26 -9.90 20.26
CA SER A 253 3.72 -11.25 20.12
C SER A 253 4.74 -12.19 19.50
N VAL A 254 4.61 -13.46 19.86
CA VAL A 254 5.35 -14.57 19.26
C VAL A 254 4.32 -15.51 18.66
N SER A 255 4.12 -15.46 17.37
CA SER A 255 3.16 -16.29 16.64
C SER A 255 3.87 -17.24 15.68
N THR A 256 3.24 -18.38 15.43
CA THR A 256 3.78 -19.43 14.55
C THR A 256 2.97 -19.58 13.25
N HIS A 257 2.22 -18.56 12.85
CA HIS A 257 1.38 -18.64 11.65
C HIS A 257 2.22 -18.88 10.38
N PRO A 258 2.06 -20.01 9.69
CA PRO A 258 2.98 -20.43 8.63
C PRO A 258 2.96 -19.51 7.41
N THR A 259 1.82 -18.90 7.08
CA THR A 259 1.71 -17.99 5.92
C THR A 259 2.67 -16.82 6.02
N THR A 260 2.76 -16.17 7.18
CA THR A 260 3.67 -15.04 7.39
C THR A 260 5.13 -15.49 7.48
N ILE A 261 5.40 -16.64 8.10
CA ILE A 261 6.74 -17.24 8.14
C ILE A 261 7.25 -17.46 6.70
N LEU A 262 6.45 -18.11 5.87
CA LEU A 262 6.79 -18.39 4.47
C LEU A 262 6.94 -17.10 3.66
N PHE A 263 6.08 -16.14 3.90
CA PHE A 263 6.19 -14.83 3.25
C PHE A 263 7.54 -14.17 3.56
N PHE A 264 8.00 -14.17 4.82
CA PHE A 264 9.31 -13.63 5.17
C PHE A 264 10.47 -14.32 4.45
N LEU A 265 10.35 -15.59 4.04
CA LEU A 265 11.39 -16.28 3.28
C LEU A 265 11.67 -15.64 1.91
N LEU A 266 10.74 -14.88 1.34
CA LEU A 266 10.95 -14.14 0.09
C LEU A 266 11.94 -12.98 0.26
N PHE A 267 12.12 -12.44 1.48
CA PHE A 267 12.97 -11.28 1.72
C PHE A 267 14.45 -11.63 1.90
N PRO A 268 15.36 -10.69 1.59
CA PRO A 268 16.77 -10.83 1.94
C PRO A 268 16.97 -11.04 3.45
N THR A 269 17.99 -11.78 3.82
CA THR A 269 18.32 -12.07 5.24
C THR A 269 18.51 -10.79 6.06
N LYS A 270 19.10 -9.74 5.46
CA LYS A 270 19.26 -8.41 6.06
C LYS A 270 17.92 -7.82 6.50
N VAL A 271 16.89 -7.95 5.67
CA VAL A 271 15.52 -7.46 5.94
C VAL A 271 14.90 -8.23 7.11
N ILE A 272 14.97 -9.56 7.08
CA ILE A 272 14.39 -10.41 8.13
C ILE A 272 15.10 -10.15 9.48
N LEU A 273 16.42 -10.10 9.47
CA LEU A 273 17.21 -9.80 10.67
C LEU A 273 16.87 -8.43 11.25
N THR A 274 16.78 -7.41 10.40
CA THR A 274 16.40 -6.06 10.84
C THR A 274 15.01 -6.05 11.46
N THR A 275 14.06 -6.79 10.90
CA THR A 275 12.71 -6.92 11.49
C THR A 275 12.79 -7.47 12.91
N VAL A 276 13.52 -8.57 13.12
CA VAL A 276 13.67 -9.17 14.44
C VAL A 276 14.31 -8.19 15.43
N VAL A 277 15.42 -7.56 15.04
CA VAL A 277 16.16 -6.63 15.91
C VAL A 277 15.32 -5.38 16.22
N ALA A 278 14.72 -4.76 15.21
CA ALA A 278 13.96 -3.53 15.39
C ALA A 278 12.70 -3.78 16.22
N VAL A 279 11.94 -4.84 15.96
CA VAL A 279 10.76 -5.19 16.76
C VAL A 279 11.14 -5.48 18.20
N PHE A 280 12.20 -6.26 18.41
CA PHE A 280 12.66 -6.56 19.77
C PHE A 280 13.09 -5.31 20.53
N LEU A 281 13.79 -4.37 19.89
CA LEU A 281 14.21 -3.13 20.53
C LEU A 281 13.04 -2.16 20.73
N GLN A 282 12.29 -1.85 19.67
CA GLN A 282 11.22 -0.83 19.72
C GLN A 282 10.00 -1.28 20.51
N TRP A 283 9.60 -2.52 20.38
CA TRP A 283 8.38 -3.06 20.99
C TRP A 283 8.64 -4.02 22.15
N GLY A 284 9.83 -4.56 22.27
CA GLY A 284 10.24 -5.40 23.38
C GLY A 284 10.95 -4.60 24.46
N LEU A 285 12.25 -4.37 24.27
CA LEU A 285 13.15 -3.87 25.31
C LEU A 285 12.78 -2.45 25.79
N ILE A 286 12.56 -1.51 24.87
CA ILE A 286 12.28 -0.10 25.25
C ILE A 286 10.98 0.02 26.06
N PRO A 287 9.83 -0.56 25.62
CA PRO A 287 8.61 -0.54 26.43
C PRO A 287 8.77 -1.21 27.79
N ALA A 288 9.42 -2.37 27.85
CA ALA A 288 9.64 -3.08 29.10
C ALA A 288 10.43 -2.25 30.11
N VAL A 289 11.53 -1.65 29.67
CA VAL A 289 12.34 -0.75 30.53
C VAL A 289 11.55 0.48 30.92
N ALA A 290 10.90 1.16 29.97
CA ALA A 290 10.19 2.40 30.22
C ALA A 290 9.03 2.24 31.21
N MET A 291 8.23 1.19 31.09
CA MET A 291 7.14 0.88 32.04
C MET A 291 7.67 0.35 33.37
N SER A 292 8.79 -0.38 33.38
CA SER A 292 9.35 -0.90 34.64
C SER A 292 10.05 0.18 35.47
N THR A 293 10.62 1.20 34.84
CA THR A 293 11.31 2.32 35.50
C THR A 293 10.39 3.52 35.80
N GLY A 294 9.14 3.47 35.33
CA GLY A 294 8.19 4.57 35.53
C GLY A 294 8.41 5.78 34.59
N ILE A 295 9.25 5.64 33.54
CA ILE A 295 9.40 6.65 32.48
C ILE A 295 8.06 6.89 31.77
N VAL A 296 7.28 5.82 31.57
CA VAL A 296 5.89 5.87 31.13
C VAL A 296 5.01 5.10 32.11
N PRO A 297 3.71 5.43 32.23
CA PRO A 297 2.78 4.68 33.08
C PRO A 297 2.76 3.19 32.68
N ASP A 298 2.75 2.31 33.70
CA ASP A 298 2.53 0.89 33.45
C ASP A 298 1.04 0.61 33.26
N ILE A 299 0.65 0.49 32.01
CA ILE A 299 -0.71 0.16 31.59
C ILE A 299 -0.80 -1.25 30.95
N SER A 300 0.17 -2.11 31.23
CA SER A 300 0.23 -3.47 30.65
C SER A 300 -1.03 -4.29 30.96
N ALA A 301 -1.67 -4.06 32.11
CA ALA A 301 -2.93 -4.70 32.48
C ALA A 301 -4.13 -4.29 31.60
N GLN A 302 -4.05 -3.18 30.88
CA GLN A 302 -5.14 -2.73 29.98
C GLN A 302 -5.12 -3.44 28.63
N GLY A 303 -4.09 -4.25 28.35
CA GLY A 303 -3.94 -4.98 27.10
C GLY A 303 -2.97 -4.32 26.11
N SER A 304 -2.74 -5.00 24.99
CA SER A 304 -1.74 -4.59 24.01
C SER A 304 -2.11 -3.30 23.28
N TRP A 305 -3.39 -3.09 22.99
CA TRP A 305 -3.84 -1.95 22.20
C TRP A 305 -3.61 -0.59 22.90
N PRO A 306 -4.01 -0.37 24.17
CA PRO A 306 -3.67 0.86 24.90
C PRO A 306 -2.17 1.11 24.99
N VAL A 307 -1.36 0.07 25.26
CA VAL A 307 0.10 0.19 25.28
C VAL A 307 0.65 0.59 23.91
N THR A 308 0.12 0.02 22.83
CA THR A 308 0.50 0.40 21.47
C THR A 308 0.24 1.89 21.20
N TRP A 309 -0.95 2.39 21.56
CA TRP A 309 -1.28 3.81 21.41
C TRP A 309 -0.34 4.71 22.20
N LEU A 310 0.03 4.31 23.41
CA LEU A 310 0.97 5.05 24.24
C LEU A 310 2.34 5.21 23.56
N PHE A 311 2.89 4.13 22.99
CA PHE A 311 4.20 4.17 22.33
C PHE A 311 4.13 4.72 20.89
N TRP A 312 3.00 4.64 20.22
CA TRP A 312 2.80 5.33 18.93
C TRP A 312 2.88 6.84 19.05
N GLY A 313 2.68 7.38 20.25
CA GLY A 313 2.71 8.81 20.49
C GLY A 313 1.35 9.47 20.32
N SER A 314 0.27 8.73 20.55
CA SER A 314 -1.11 9.16 20.33
C SER A 314 -1.78 9.75 21.57
N THR A 315 -1.06 9.89 22.67
CA THR A 315 -1.58 10.45 23.91
C THR A 315 -0.61 11.48 24.49
N GLU A 316 -1.10 12.41 25.29
CA GLU A 316 -0.25 13.39 25.99
C GLU A 316 0.79 12.75 26.92
N GLN A 317 0.44 11.59 27.50
CA GLN A 317 1.32 10.80 28.37
C GLN A 317 2.44 10.08 27.60
N SER A 318 2.41 10.11 26.26
CA SER A 318 3.40 9.44 25.42
C SER A 318 4.75 10.15 25.49
N THR A 319 5.73 9.51 26.09
CA THR A 319 7.14 9.94 26.03
C THR A 319 7.79 9.53 24.72
N PHE A 320 7.48 8.33 24.24
CA PHE A 320 7.94 7.80 22.97
C PHE A 320 6.89 8.06 21.88
N ARG A 321 7.35 8.30 20.64
CA ARG A 321 6.48 8.64 19.50
C ARG A 321 6.94 7.93 18.23
N TRP A 322 6.69 6.61 18.18
CA TRP A 322 7.17 5.78 17.08
C TRP A 322 6.57 6.15 15.72
N LEU A 323 5.31 6.60 15.66
CA LEU A 323 4.71 7.00 14.38
C LEU A 323 5.39 8.23 13.78
N PRO A 324 5.54 9.37 14.49
CA PRO A 324 6.34 10.50 14.01
C PRO A 324 7.77 10.12 13.66
N PHE A 325 8.41 9.27 14.47
CA PHE A 325 9.76 8.78 14.21
C PHE A 325 9.84 8.02 12.88
N GLY A 326 8.92 7.08 12.62
CA GLY A 326 8.84 6.34 11.35
C GLY A 326 8.57 7.24 10.15
N GLY A 327 7.67 8.23 10.31
CA GLY A 327 7.43 9.27 9.31
C GLY A 327 8.70 10.07 9.00
N GLY A 328 9.44 10.47 10.03
CA GLY A 328 10.75 11.11 9.89
C GLY A 328 11.76 10.22 9.16
N MET A 329 11.79 8.93 9.45
CA MET A 329 12.68 8.00 8.75
C MET A 329 12.38 7.94 7.25
N SER A 330 11.11 7.96 6.82
CA SER A 330 10.77 7.97 5.39
C SER A 330 11.30 9.22 4.68
N ILE A 331 11.26 10.39 5.35
CA ILE A 331 11.89 11.62 4.83
C ILE A 331 13.41 11.48 4.77
N GLY A 332 14.04 10.98 5.83
CA GLY A 332 15.49 10.78 5.86
C GLY A 332 15.96 9.89 4.71
N ILE A 333 15.24 8.80 4.43
CA ILE A 333 15.47 7.92 3.28
C ILE A 333 15.33 8.70 1.96
N ALA A 334 14.30 9.54 1.82
CA ALA A 334 14.09 10.35 0.62
C ALA A 334 15.21 11.36 0.39
N LEU A 335 15.56 12.12 1.43
CA LEU A 335 16.65 13.11 1.35
C LEU A 335 17.98 12.45 0.99
N PHE A 336 18.26 11.30 1.58
CA PHE A 336 19.48 10.56 1.26
C PHE A 336 19.44 9.97 -0.15
N ALA A 337 18.30 9.48 -0.63
CA ALA A 337 18.11 9.01 -2.00
C ALA A 337 18.33 10.15 -3.01
N ILE A 338 17.81 11.35 -2.75
CA ILE A 338 18.06 12.54 -3.58
C ILE A 338 19.56 12.88 -3.60
N TYR A 339 20.21 12.86 -2.44
CA TYR A 339 21.65 13.12 -2.34
C TYR A 339 22.47 12.13 -3.15
N LEU A 340 22.19 10.83 -3.07
CA LEU A 340 22.86 9.80 -3.84
C LEU A 340 22.61 9.94 -5.34
N ALA A 341 21.37 10.18 -5.71
CA ALA A 341 20.94 10.29 -7.10
C ALA A 341 21.25 11.65 -7.76
N ARG A 342 21.91 12.61 -7.08
CA ARG A 342 22.10 13.98 -7.59
C ARG A 342 22.68 14.07 -9.01
N GLY A 343 23.64 13.20 -9.33
CA GLY A 343 24.23 13.12 -10.68
C GLY A 343 23.25 12.55 -11.71
N HIS A 344 22.54 11.52 -11.32
CA HIS A 344 21.48 10.90 -12.12
C HIS A 344 20.34 11.90 -12.39
N LEU A 345 19.85 12.60 -11.37
CA LEU A 345 18.79 13.61 -11.49
C LEU A 345 19.18 14.73 -12.44
N LYS A 346 20.42 15.25 -12.33
CA LYS A 346 20.93 16.27 -13.26
C LYS A 346 20.88 15.77 -14.72
N ARG A 347 21.28 14.51 -14.97
CA ARG A 347 21.22 13.91 -16.31
C ARG A 347 19.78 13.76 -16.79
N VAL A 348 18.88 13.18 -15.98
CA VAL A 348 17.47 12.94 -16.33
C VAL A 348 16.76 14.28 -16.67
N ILE A 349 16.97 15.32 -15.86
CA ILE A 349 16.40 16.65 -16.12
C ILE A 349 16.96 17.25 -17.41
N SER A 350 18.28 17.19 -17.62
CA SER A 350 18.92 17.67 -18.86
C SER A 350 18.41 16.93 -20.11
N GLU A 351 18.24 15.61 -20.02
CA GLU A 351 17.67 14.81 -21.10
C GLU A 351 16.19 15.15 -21.36
N ALA A 352 15.38 15.36 -20.31
CA ALA A 352 13.99 15.75 -20.44
C ALA A 352 13.83 17.12 -21.13
N LEU A 353 14.73 18.06 -20.84
CA LEU A 353 14.71 19.37 -21.49
C LEU A 353 15.15 19.32 -22.96
N SER A 354 16.11 18.46 -23.29
CA SER A 354 16.62 18.34 -24.66
C SER A 354 15.78 17.39 -25.54
N LYS A 355 15.22 16.33 -24.95
CA LYS A 355 14.44 15.28 -25.62
C LYS A 355 13.23 14.87 -24.74
N PRO A 356 12.13 15.63 -24.74
CA PRO A 356 11.01 15.42 -23.81
C PRO A 356 10.46 13.99 -23.79
N MET A 357 10.38 13.34 -24.95
CA MET A 357 9.85 11.98 -25.06
C MET A 357 10.82 10.87 -24.58
N ALA A 358 12.09 11.21 -24.30
CA ALA A 358 13.03 10.27 -23.71
C ALA A 358 12.81 10.06 -22.21
N GLN A 359 12.27 11.10 -21.55
CA GLN A 359 12.01 11.12 -20.11
C GLN A 359 10.57 11.62 -19.83
N PRO A 360 9.52 10.95 -20.33
CA PRO A 360 8.14 11.46 -20.26
C PRO A 360 7.66 11.63 -18.81
N TRP A 361 8.17 10.83 -17.86
CA TRP A 361 7.81 10.93 -16.43
C TRP A 361 8.19 12.26 -15.79
N VAL A 362 9.21 12.97 -16.27
CA VAL A 362 9.56 14.29 -15.75
C VAL A 362 8.46 15.31 -16.08
N TRP A 363 7.99 15.31 -17.32
CA TRP A 363 6.91 16.21 -17.74
C TRP A 363 5.58 15.85 -17.13
N THR A 364 5.28 14.53 -17.04
CA THR A 364 4.07 14.05 -16.38
C THR A 364 4.05 14.43 -14.90
N PHE A 365 5.20 14.35 -14.22
CA PHE A 365 5.36 14.83 -12.84
C PHE A 365 5.04 16.32 -12.72
N LEU A 366 5.61 17.16 -13.57
CA LEU A 366 5.41 18.61 -13.52
C LEU A 366 3.95 18.99 -13.85
N ILE A 367 3.36 18.37 -14.87
CA ILE A 367 1.95 18.59 -15.23
C ILE A 367 1.04 18.18 -14.06
N GLY A 368 1.28 17.01 -13.48
CA GLY A 368 0.54 16.52 -12.33
C GLY A 368 0.66 17.45 -11.12
N LEU A 369 1.87 17.92 -10.83
CA LEU A 369 2.15 18.82 -9.71
C LEU A 369 1.42 20.17 -9.87
N ILE A 370 1.48 20.78 -11.04
CA ILE A 370 0.78 22.04 -11.34
C ILE A 370 -0.74 21.83 -11.28
N ALA A 371 -1.24 20.76 -11.90
CA ALA A 371 -2.67 20.45 -11.91
C ALA A 371 -3.20 20.21 -10.49
N LEU A 372 -2.49 19.44 -9.67
CA LEU A 372 -2.88 19.17 -8.29
C LEU A 372 -2.91 20.46 -7.46
N LEU A 373 -1.86 21.28 -7.57
CA LEU A 373 -1.80 22.58 -6.89
C LEU A 373 -2.98 23.49 -7.26
N LEU A 374 -3.30 23.59 -8.56
CA LEU A 374 -4.43 24.40 -9.02
C LEU A 374 -5.77 23.87 -8.50
N LEU A 375 -5.97 22.54 -8.55
CA LEU A 375 -7.20 21.91 -8.07
C LEU A 375 -7.38 22.08 -6.55
N GLU A 376 -6.31 22.20 -5.79
CA GLU A 376 -6.36 22.42 -4.35
C GLU A 376 -6.53 23.90 -3.95
N ILE A 377 -6.06 24.83 -4.78
CA ILE A 377 -6.22 26.27 -4.54
C ILE A 377 -7.62 26.75 -4.92
N ILE A 378 -8.21 26.23 -6.00
CA ILE A 378 -9.55 26.65 -6.50
C ILE A 378 -10.62 26.64 -5.41
N PRO A 379 -10.75 25.63 -4.54
CA PRO A 379 -11.73 25.62 -3.46
C PRO A 379 -11.49 26.65 -2.34
N GLY A 380 -10.38 27.37 -2.38
CA GLY A 380 -10.00 28.36 -1.35
C GLY A 380 -9.38 27.72 -0.12
N VAL A 381 -8.51 26.74 -0.29
CA VAL A 381 -7.69 26.16 0.77
C VAL A 381 -6.53 27.10 1.10
N ASP A 382 -6.03 27.06 2.32
CA ASP A 382 -4.86 27.84 2.72
C ASP A 382 -3.61 27.44 1.94
N ILE A 383 -3.02 28.40 1.20
CA ILE A 383 -1.88 28.13 0.32
C ILE A 383 -0.62 27.69 1.07
N VAL A 384 -0.39 28.25 2.25
CA VAL A 384 0.79 27.92 3.05
C VAL A 384 0.69 26.48 3.54
N TYR A 385 -0.51 26.10 4.00
CA TYR A 385 -0.80 24.74 4.41
C TYR A 385 -0.61 23.75 3.26
N ILE A 386 -1.12 24.07 2.07
CA ILE A 386 -0.93 23.24 0.86
C ILE A 386 0.55 23.10 0.51
N LEU A 387 1.31 24.17 0.47
CA LEU A 387 2.73 24.10 0.12
C LEU A 387 3.52 23.24 1.11
N ILE A 388 3.23 23.33 2.41
CA ILE A 388 3.86 22.49 3.43
C ILE A 388 3.50 21.02 3.20
N THR A 389 2.22 20.72 2.99
CA THR A 389 1.78 19.34 2.75
C THR A 389 2.28 18.76 1.42
N PHE A 390 2.50 19.61 0.40
CA PHE A 390 3.14 19.22 -0.86
C PHE A 390 4.60 18.80 -0.69
N VAL A 391 5.40 19.61 0.00
CA VAL A 391 6.81 19.27 0.26
C VAL A 391 6.87 17.94 1.01
N TRP A 392 6.00 17.79 1.98
CA TRP A 392 5.89 16.54 2.73
C TRP A 392 5.49 15.37 1.84
N MET A 393 4.44 15.52 1.05
CA MET A 393 3.98 14.50 0.11
C MET A 393 5.13 14.01 -0.78
N LEU A 394 5.89 14.93 -1.39
CA LEU A 394 6.98 14.57 -2.28
C LEU A 394 8.06 13.74 -1.56
N LEU A 395 8.47 14.18 -0.37
CA LEU A 395 9.50 13.47 0.40
C LEU A 395 9.00 12.14 0.94
N ALA A 396 7.81 12.11 1.53
CA ALA A 396 7.24 10.88 2.08
C ALA A 396 7.02 9.81 1.00
N TRP A 397 6.45 10.18 -0.14
CA TRP A 397 6.21 9.25 -1.24
C TRP A 397 7.49 8.76 -1.91
N LEU A 398 8.50 9.61 -2.00
CA LEU A 398 9.81 9.20 -2.52
C LEU A 398 10.48 8.18 -1.59
N GLY A 399 10.52 8.47 -0.28
CA GLY A 399 11.04 7.54 0.73
C GLY A 399 10.30 6.22 0.70
N TYR A 400 8.99 6.28 0.61
CA TYR A 400 8.08 5.17 0.48
C TYR A 400 8.37 4.29 -0.74
N SER A 401 8.58 4.91 -1.90
CA SER A 401 8.93 4.19 -3.12
C SER A 401 10.23 3.40 -2.95
N LYS A 402 11.26 4.01 -2.34
CA LYS A 402 12.52 3.32 -2.06
C LYS A 402 12.33 2.18 -1.05
N MET A 403 11.59 2.43 0.04
CA MET A 403 11.28 1.40 1.03
C MET A 403 10.56 0.20 0.40
N SER A 404 9.65 0.42 -0.54
CA SER A 404 8.93 -0.66 -1.24
C SER A 404 9.82 -1.46 -2.20
N ALA A 405 10.91 -0.90 -2.68
CA ALA A 405 11.91 -1.62 -3.47
C ALA A 405 12.82 -2.52 -2.63
N GLU A 406 13.05 -2.17 -1.36
CA GLU A 406 13.93 -2.92 -0.47
C GLU A 406 13.18 -3.91 0.41
N ALA A 407 12.10 -3.46 1.05
CA ALA A 407 11.40 -4.20 2.10
C ALA A 407 9.89 -3.96 2.09
N PRO A 408 9.16 -4.39 1.06
CA PRO A 408 7.72 -4.15 0.94
C PRO A 408 6.92 -5.03 1.89
N MET A 409 7.09 -4.90 3.22
CA MET A 409 6.54 -5.86 4.19
C MET A 409 5.17 -5.50 4.74
N PHE A 410 4.87 -4.21 5.00
CA PHE A 410 3.65 -3.82 5.72
C PHE A 410 3.10 -2.48 5.24
N SER A 411 1.92 -2.13 5.79
CA SER A 411 1.28 -0.84 5.61
C SER A 411 2.19 0.29 6.10
N MET A 412 2.74 1.04 5.18
CA MET A 412 3.67 2.14 5.49
C MET A 412 2.95 3.47 5.72
N CYS A 413 1.65 3.56 5.46
CA CYS A 413 0.90 4.80 5.47
C CYS A 413 0.65 5.41 6.85
N TRP A 414 0.62 4.60 7.88
CA TRP A 414 0.41 5.07 9.25
C TRP A 414 1.46 6.08 9.72
N HIS A 415 2.66 6.04 9.16
CA HIS A 415 3.71 7.00 9.48
C HIS A 415 3.38 8.41 9.01
N ASN A 416 2.68 8.53 7.89
CA ASN A 416 2.36 9.83 7.31
C ASN A 416 1.26 10.57 8.08
N ILE A 417 0.36 9.84 8.77
CA ILE A 417 -0.66 10.45 9.63
C ILE A 417 -0.04 11.38 10.67
N SER A 418 0.98 10.91 11.36
CA SER A 418 1.60 11.64 12.46
C SER A 418 2.25 12.95 12.03
N PHE A 419 2.60 13.06 10.77
CA PHE A 419 3.13 14.30 10.23
C PHE A 419 2.02 15.27 9.83
N ALA A 420 0.95 14.80 9.23
CA ALA A 420 -0.23 15.62 9.03
C ALA A 420 -0.66 16.26 10.35
N TRP A 421 -0.65 15.49 11.43
CA TRP A 421 -0.89 15.98 12.77
C TRP A 421 0.12 17.04 13.24
N SER A 422 1.39 16.88 12.93
CA SER A 422 2.42 17.88 13.26
C SER A 422 2.18 19.19 12.52
N ILE A 423 1.77 19.14 11.26
CA ILE A 423 1.41 20.33 10.48
C ILE A 423 0.18 21.01 11.09
N ASP A 424 -0.83 20.23 11.45
CA ASP A 424 -2.05 20.76 12.08
C ASP A 424 -1.74 21.42 13.41
N TYR A 425 -0.81 20.86 14.21
CA TYR A 425 -0.33 21.47 15.44
C TYR A 425 0.30 22.86 15.21
N PHE A 426 1.18 22.96 14.21
CA PHE A 426 1.84 24.23 13.90
C PHE A 426 0.90 25.27 13.32
N THR A 427 0.04 24.84 12.39
CA THR A 427 -0.85 25.77 11.69
C THR A 427 -2.13 26.06 12.47
N LYS A 428 -2.45 25.26 13.49
CA LYS A 428 -3.74 25.29 14.21
C LYS A 428 -4.95 25.08 13.29
N MET A 429 -4.73 24.62 12.08
CA MET A 429 -5.72 24.57 11.02
C MET A 429 -6.86 23.58 11.33
N GLY A 430 -6.54 22.42 11.92
CA GLY A 430 -7.52 21.40 12.29
C GLY A 430 -8.22 21.61 13.64
N MET A 431 -7.84 22.65 14.40
CA MET A 431 -8.33 22.86 15.77
C MET A 431 -9.65 23.63 15.85
N ASN A 432 -10.09 24.22 14.75
CA ASN A 432 -11.30 25.02 14.70
C ASN A 432 -12.28 24.44 13.68
N ASN A 433 -13.54 24.32 14.06
CA ASN A 433 -14.60 23.91 13.16
C ASN A 433 -15.00 25.07 12.22
N THR A 434 -14.26 25.23 11.13
CA THR A 434 -14.42 26.29 10.14
C THR A 434 -14.45 25.73 8.71
N PRO A 435 -15.07 26.46 7.75
CA PRO A 435 -15.02 26.06 6.33
C PRO A 435 -13.60 25.89 5.81
N LEU A 436 -12.68 26.74 6.25
CA LEU A 436 -11.28 26.67 5.85
C LEU A 436 -10.61 25.40 6.37
N ALA A 437 -10.86 25.04 7.64
CA ALA A 437 -10.33 23.82 8.25
C ALA A 437 -10.80 22.56 7.52
N TRP A 438 -12.11 22.47 7.22
CA TRP A 438 -12.65 21.34 6.45
C TRP A 438 -11.98 21.15 5.10
N LYS A 439 -11.80 22.23 4.34
CA LYS A 439 -11.16 22.18 3.02
C LYS A 439 -9.68 21.82 3.12
N SER A 440 -8.96 22.49 4.01
CA SER A 440 -7.51 22.30 4.19
C SER A 440 -7.19 20.89 4.69
N MET A 441 -7.95 20.38 5.66
CA MET A 441 -7.79 19.02 6.16
C MET A 441 -8.10 17.98 5.10
N THR A 442 -9.16 18.19 4.30
CA THR A 442 -9.51 17.23 3.24
C THR A 442 -8.43 17.14 2.17
N LEU A 443 -7.95 18.25 1.66
CA LEU A 443 -6.93 18.24 0.60
C LEU A 443 -5.53 18.06 1.14
N GLY A 444 -5.09 18.90 2.06
CA GLY A 444 -3.73 18.83 2.56
C GLY A 444 -3.44 17.55 3.35
N THR A 445 -4.34 17.16 4.24
CA THR A 445 -4.13 15.97 5.06
C THR A 445 -4.50 14.69 4.31
N HIS A 446 -5.71 14.59 3.76
CA HIS A 446 -6.17 13.32 3.18
C HIS A 446 -5.63 13.04 1.79
N VAL A 447 -5.43 14.06 0.95
CA VAL A 447 -4.85 13.83 -0.38
C VAL A 447 -3.32 13.80 -0.31
N ASN A 448 -2.69 14.81 0.30
CA ASN A 448 -1.25 14.96 0.25
C ASN A 448 -0.52 14.16 1.33
N ALA A 449 -0.91 14.32 2.59
CA ALA A 449 -0.15 13.77 3.70
C ALA A 449 -0.57 12.34 4.10
N TYR A 450 -1.82 11.96 3.84
CA TYR A 450 -2.38 10.67 4.26
C TYR A 450 -2.92 9.82 3.11
N PRO A 451 -2.11 9.42 2.18
CA PRO A 451 -2.55 8.60 1.05
C PRO A 451 -2.79 7.12 1.45
N CYS A 452 -3.50 6.90 2.54
CA CYS A 452 -3.71 5.59 3.14
C CYS A 452 -4.71 4.69 2.44
N GLY A 453 -5.34 5.13 1.38
CA GLY A 453 -6.31 4.31 0.64
C GLY A 453 -5.76 2.99 0.14
N SER A 454 -4.45 2.86 0.07
CA SER A 454 -3.79 1.58 -0.13
C SER A 454 -2.92 1.30 1.08
N ASN A 455 -3.49 0.85 2.17
CA ASN A 455 -2.78 0.40 3.38
C ASN A 455 -1.69 -0.66 3.11
N GLN A 456 -1.40 -0.90 1.86
CA GLN A 456 -0.67 -2.07 1.47
C GLN A 456 0.54 -1.63 0.71
N GLY A 457 1.66 -1.67 1.38
CA GLY A 457 2.96 -1.19 0.94
C GLY A 457 3.45 -1.66 -0.43
N VAL A 458 2.64 -2.37 -1.18
CA VAL A 458 3.04 -2.98 -2.43
C VAL A 458 2.16 -2.60 -3.61
N THR A 459 0.95 -2.08 -3.37
CA THR A 459 -0.02 -1.76 -4.43
C THR A 459 -0.64 -0.39 -4.23
N ASN A 460 0.03 0.62 -4.72
CA ASN A 460 -0.45 1.98 -4.76
C ASN A 460 0.08 2.69 -6.00
N PHE A 461 -0.29 3.93 -6.18
CA PHE A 461 0.13 4.72 -7.33
C PHE A 461 1.65 4.98 -7.43
N THR A 462 2.47 4.62 -6.44
CA THR A 462 3.94 4.68 -6.55
C THR A 462 4.55 3.31 -6.73
N THR A 463 4.11 2.32 -5.98
CA THR A 463 4.71 0.98 -5.97
C THR A 463 4.35 0.17 -7.21
N THR A 464 3.15 0.35 -7.76
CA THR A 464 2.75 -0.28 -9.02
C THR A 464 3.59 0.20 -10.22
N PRO A 465 3.81 1.53 -10.44
CA PRO A 465 4.74 2.03 -11.44
C PRO A 465 6.16 1.52 -11.24
N LEU A 466 6.65 1.53 -10.01
CA LEU A 466 7.98 1.04 -9.68
C LEU A 466 8.15 -0.44 -10.04
N ALA A 467 7.18 -1.28 -9.68
CA ALA A 467 7.16 -2.70 -10.03
C ALA A 467 7.14 -2.91 -11.55
N THR A 468 6.27 -2.18 -12.24
CA THR A 468 6.14 -2.25 -13.71
C THR A 468 7.42 -1.80 -14.40
N GLY A 469 8.05 -0.72 -13.93
CA GLY A 469 9.35 -0.26 -14.41
C GLY A 469 10.45 -1.29 -14.21
N TYR A 470 10.49 -1.94 -13.04
CA TYR A 470 11.39 -3.05 -12.74
C TYR A 470 11.19 -4.22 -13.72
N TYR A 471 9.93 -4.60 -14.00
CA TYR A 471 9.63 -5.65 -14.99
C TYR A 471 10.16 -5.26 -16.37
N GLY A 472 9.92 -4.04 -16.83
CA GLY A 472 10.44 -3.53 -18.10
C GLY A 472 11.97 -3.66 -18.18
N LYS A 473 12.69 -3.26 -17.14
CA LYS A 473 14.17 -3.40 -17.06
C LYS A 473 14.65 -4.85 -17.10
N LYS A 474 13.92 -5.77 -16.47
CA LYS A 474 14.29 -7.20 -16.41
C LYS A 474 13.92 -7.98 -17.67
N THR A 475 12.87 -7.59 -18.39
CA THR A 475 12.35 -8.35 -19.53
C THR A 475 12.68 -7.72 -20.87
N GLY A 476 13.22 -6.50 -20.90
CA GLY A 476 13.51 -5.76 -22.12
C GLY A 476 12.28 -5.16 -22.82
N ILE A 477 11.13 -5.10 -22.14
CA ILE A 477 10.00 -4.28 -22.61
C ILE A 477 10.37 -2.81 -22.42
N SER A 478 10.03 -1.97 -23.38
CA SER A 478 10.28 -0.53 -23.29
C SER A 478 9.61 0.07 -22.03
N VAL A 479 10.42 0.62 -21.14
CA VAL A 479 9.94 1.28 -19.93
C VAL A 479 9.02 2.46 -20.26
N ASN A 480 9.30 3.20 -21.36
CA ASN A 480 8.43 4.26 -21.83
C ASN A 480 7.04 3.75 -22.25
N THR A 481 6.98 2.61 -22.93
CA THR A 481 5.71 1.97 -23.30
C THR A 481 4.91 1.58 -22.06
N LEU A 482 5.55 0.94 -21.10
CA LEU A 482 4.92 0.56 -19.83
C LEU A 482 4.48 1.76 -19.01
N PHE A 483 5.24 2.85 -19.04
CA PHE A 483 4.86 4.09 -18.39
C PHE A 483 3.54 4.65 -18.94
N TRP A 484 3.37 4.67 -20.25
CA TRP A 484 2.10 5.10 -20.84
C TRP A 484 0.93 4.16 -20.53
N VAL A 485 1.18 2.85 -20.43
CA VAL A 485 0.16 1.89 -19.93
C VAL A 485 -0.25 2.23 -18.50
N ILE A 486 0.71 2.59 -17.63
CA ILE A 486 0.44 3.02 -16.26
C ILE A 486 -0.42 4.29 -16.25
N ILE A 487 -0.02 5.32 -17.00
CA ILE A 487 -0.70 6.61 -16.98
C ILE A 487 -2.13 6.49 -17.53
N VAL A 488 -2.29 5.93 -18.73
CA VAL A 488 -3.62 5.78 -19.33
C VAL A 488 -4.49 4.82 -18.50
N GLY A 489 -3.93 3.69 -18.09
CA GLY A 489 -4.62 2.72 -17.23
C GLY A 489 -5.03 3.32 -15.89
N GLY A 490 -4.16 4.13 -15.27
CA GLY A 490 -4.46 4.81 -14.02
C GLY A 490 -5.57 5.84 -14.14
N ILE A 491 -5.57 6.66 -15.21
CA ILE A 491 -6.65 7.61 -15.48
C ILE A 491 -7.98 6.86 -15.64
N LEU A 492 -8.01 5.82 -16.47
CA LEU A 492 -9.20 5.00 -16.67
C LEU A 492 -9.68 4.38 -15.34
N ALA A 493 -8.75 3.82 -14.56
CA ALA A 493 -9.06 3.21 -13.27
C ALA A 493 -9.68 4.21 -12.30
N VAL A 494 -9.14 5.43 -12.21
CA VAL A 494 -9.67 6.50 -11.36
C VAL A 494 -11.08 6.87 -11.78
N PHE A 495 -11.33 7.10 -13.07
CA PHE A 495 -12.67 7.49 -13.53
C PHE A 495 -13.71 6.37 -13.42
N ILE A 496 -13.32 5.11 -13.57
CA ILE A 496 -14.20 3.95 -13.39
C ILE A 496 -14.49 3.70 -11.90
N SER A 497 -13.55 3.99 -11.01
CA SER A 497 -13.67 3.64 -9.60
C SER A 497 -14.81 4.38 -8.89
N TRP A 498 -15.07 5.65 -9.20
CA TRP A 498 -16.14 6.44 -8.58
C TRP A 498 -17.53 5.89 -8.82
N PRO A 499 -18.01 5.74 -10.08
CA PRO A 499 -19.34 5.20 -10.32
C PRO A 499 -19.46 3.74 -9.87
N LEU A 500 -18.41 2.93 -10.06
CA LEU A 500 -18.42 1.52 -9.65
C LEU A 500 -18.59 1.39 -8.14
N TYR A 501 -17.83 2.16 -7.36
CA TYR A 501 -17.91 2.15 -5.90
C TYR A 501 -19.26 2.68 -5.41
N THR A 502 -19.75 3.78 -5.97
CA THR A 502 -21.06 4.34 -5.63
C THR A 502 -22.18 3.33 -5.90
N TYR A 503 -22.10 2.62 -7.03
CA TYR A 503 -23.04 1.55 -7.34
C TYR A 503 -23.01 0.44 -6.27
N VAL A 504 -21.84 0.00 -5.89
CA VAL A 504 -21.67 -1.04 -4.85
C VAL A 504 -22.25 -0.58 -3.51
N ILE A 505 -21.92 0.63 -3.04
CA ILE A 505 -22.51 1.17 -1.80
C ILE A 505 -24.02 1.25 -1.91
N GLY A 506 -24.57 1.75 -3.00
CA GLY A 506 -26.00 1.90 -3.20
C GLY A 506 -26.76 0.57 -3.26
N LYS A 507 -26.10 -0.54 -3.61
CA LYS A 507 -26.72 -1.88 -3.67
C LYS A 507 -26.51 -2.69 -2.39
N ILE A 508 -25.29 -2.71 -1.89
CA ILE A 508 -24.88 -3.58 -0.77
C ILE A 508 -24.96 -2.81 0.56
N GLY A 509 -24.70 -1.51 0.53
CA GLY A 509 -24.55 -0.64 1.70
C GLY A 509 -23.15 -0.73 2.30
N PRO A 510 -22.73 0.31 3.03
CA PRO A 510 -21.49 0.27 3.81
C PRO A 510 -21.68 -0.53 5.10
N THR A 511 -20.62 -1.08 5.65
CA THR A 511 -20.62 -1.56 7.03
C THR A 511 -20.55 -0.41 8.00
N ASP A 512 -21.11 -0.57 9.21
CA ASP A 512 -21.09 0.45 10.27
C ASP A 512 -19.66 0.85 10.63
N TYR A 513 -18.75 -0.11 10.66
CA TYR A 513 -17.33 0.14 10.92
C TYR A 513 -16.71 1.07 9.87
N PHE A 514 -17.04 0.87 8.60
CA PHE A 514 -16.51 1.67 7.51
C PHE A 514 -17.06 3.09 7.55
N GLN A 515 -18.35 3.25 7.79
CA GLN A 515 -18.99 4.56 7.98
C GLN A 515 -18.36 5.30 9.16
N TRP A 516 -18.17 4.61 10.30
CA TRP A 516 -17.53 5.17 11.48
C TRP A 516 -16.09 5.62 11.21
N TRP A 517 -15.28 4.80 10.52
CA TRP A 517 -13.88 5.10 10.24
C TRP A 517 -13.71 6.37 9.41
N TYR A 518 -14.47 6.49 8.31
CA TYR A 518 -14.32 7.63 7.39
C TYR A 518 -14.94 8.93 7.90
N THR A 519 -16.03 8.86 8.65
CA THR A 519 -16.62 10.06 9.26
C THR A 519 -15.79 10.57 10.41
N ARG A 520 -15.14 9.68 11.16
CA ARG A 520 -14.35 10.03 12.34
C ARG A 520 -13.10 10.84 12.01
N TRP A 521 -12.38 10.47 10.96
CA TRP A 521 -11.08 11.08 10.68
C TRP A 521 -11.16 12.53 10.20
N VAL A 522 -12.18 12.93 9.47
CA VAL A 522 -12.36 14.33 9.03
C VAL A 522 -13.40 15.04 9.86
N GLY A 523 -14.57 14.41 10.05
CA GLY A 523 -15.71 15.07 10.70
C GLY A 523 -15.50 15.29 12.19
N ILE A 524 -15.23 14.23 12.94
CA ILE A 524 -15.09 14.33 14.40
C ILE A 524 -13.89 15.19 14.77
N GLY A 525 -12.76 15.03 14.07
CA GLY A 525 -11.57 15.83 14.39
C GLY A 525 -11.80 17.32 14.25
N VAL A 526 -12.47 17.75 13.18
CA VAL A 526 -12.75 19.17 12.93
C VAL A 526 -13.91 19.66 13.81
N GLU A 527 -14.96 18.85 14.01
CA GLU A 527 -16.15 19.25 14.76
C GLU A 527 -15.92 19.37 16.25
N THR A 528 -15.15 18.46 16.83
CA THR A 528 -14.93 18.44 18.29
C THR A 528 -13.71 19.26 18.72
N GLY A 529 -12.88 19.73 17.77
CA GLY A 529 -11.57 20.31 18.10
C GLY A 529 -10.64 19.26 18.75
N THR A 530 -11.15 18.05 18.90
CA THR A 530 -10.48 16.90 19.48
C THR A 530 -9.97 15.98 18.38
N TYR A 531 -9.17 16.49 17.50
CA TYR A 531 -8.07 15.67 17.05
C TYR A 531 -7.20 15.44 18.31
N GLU A 532 -7.72 14.66 19.25
CA GLU A 532 -7.04 14.30 20.50
C GLU A 532 -5.65 13.70 20.25
N VAL A 533 -5.37 13.38 19.02
CA VAL A 533 -4.13 12.76 18.55
C VAL A 533 -3.20 13.77 17.88
N VAL A 534 -3.68 14.98 17.57
CA VAL A 534 -3.11 15.83 16.51
C VAL A 534 -2.05 16.81 17.02
N ALA A 535 -2.24 17.35 18.18
CA ALA A 535 -1.50 18.53 18.60
C ALA A 535 -0.55 18.25 19.77
N ILE A 536 0.03 17.05 19.82
CA ILE A 536 0.82 16.62 20.98
C ILE A 536 2.24 17.18 20.88
N PRO A 537 2.72 17.91 21.91
CA PRO A 537 4.10 18.37 21.97
C PRO A 537 5.10 17.22 21.75
N GLY A 538 6.18 17.49 21.04
CA GLY A 538 7.24 16.51 20.82
C GLY A 538 7.14 15.71 19.51
N GLN A 539 6.04 15.76 18.78
CA GLN A 539 5.94 15.03 17.48
C GLN A 539 7.00 15.49 16.48
N VAL A 540 7.23 16.80 16.38
CA VAL A 540 8.26 17.36 15.49
C VAL A 540 9.66 16.91 15.86
N LEU A 541 9.96 16.90 17.18
CA LEU A 541 11.25 16.39 17.65
C LEU A 541 11.45 14.92 17.24
N TRP A 542 10.44 14.08 17.44
CA TRP A 542 10.54 12.67 17.08
C TRP A 542 10.60 12.45 15.56
N THR A 543 9.91 13.27 14.78
CA THR A 543 10.06 13.28 13.31
C THR A 543 11.49 13.65 12.93
N PHE A 544 12.06 14.70 13.52
CA PHE A 544 13.45 15.09 13.26
C PHE A 544 14.45 14.00 13.67
N LEU A 545 14.25 13.38 14.85
CA LEU A 545 15.08 12.25 15.28
C LEU A 545 14.99 11.09 14.29
N GLY A 546 13.82 10.81 13.74
CA GLY A 546 13.64 9.81 12.69
C GLY A 546 14.43 10.13 11.41
N VAL A 547 14.40 11.40 10.97
CA VAL A 547 15.18 11.87 9.79
C VAL A 547 16.67 11.61 10.03
N VAL A 548 17.20 12.08 11.16
CA VAL A 548 18.62 11.95 11.48
C VAL A 548 19.02 10.48 11.59
N PHE A 549 18.21 9.67 12.28
CA PHE A 549 18.47 8.25 12.44
C PHE A 549 18.49 7.50 11.09
N ALA A 550 17.56 7.80 10.20
CA ALA A 550 17.55 7.20 8.87
C ALA A 550 18.77 7.59 8.04
N ILE A 551 19.18 8.87 8.06
CA ILE A 551 20.40 9.32 7.35
C ILE A 551 21.64 8.60 7.89
N ILE A 552 21.74 8.43 9.21
CA ILE A 552 22.85 7.67 9.82
C ILE A 552 22.84 6.22 9.34
N LEU A 553 21.70 5.53 9.39
CA LEU A 553 21.59 4.14 8.95
C LEU A 553 21.90 3.96 7.45
N GLU A 554 21.39 4.86 6.60
CA GLU A 554 21.70 4.86 5.16
C GLU A 554 23.22 5.06 4.91
N PHE A 555 23.83 6.04 5.61
CA PHE A 555 25.26 6.29 5.53
C PHE A 555 26.06 5.05 5.96
N MET A 556 25.68 4.42 7.09
CA MET A 556 26.32 3.19 7.58
C MET A 556 26.20 2.06 6.55
N SER A 557 25.03 1.91 5.92
CA SER A 557 24.77 0.86 4.94
C SER A 557 25.63 0.99 3.67
N ILE A 558 26.01 2.22 3.29
CA ILE A 558 26.87 2.47 2.12
C ILE A 558 28.34 2.37 2.49
N THR A 559 28.71 2.87 3.67
CA THR A 559 30.11 2.94 4.10
C THR A 559 30.64 1.56 4.49
N TYR A 560 29.79 0.74 5.12
CA TYR A 560 30.19 -0.56 5.67
C TYR A 560 29.44 -1.71 4.99
N PRO A 561 30.05 -2.46 4.06
CA PRO A 561 29.40 -3.59 3.36
C PRO A 561 28.88 -4.69 4.30
N TRP A 562 29.47 -4.81 5.51
CA TRP A 562 29.04 -5.78 6.52
C TRP A 562 27.84 -5.31 7.36
N TRP A 563 27.37 -4.04 7.18
CA TRP A 563 26.29 -3.48 7.98
C TRP A 563 24.98 -4.25 7.82
N PRO A 564 24.45 -4.86 8.89
CA PRO A 564 23.37 -5.83 8.76
C PRO A 564 21.96 -5.23 8.85
N ILE A 565 21.84 -3.92 9.06
CA ILE A 565 20.55 -3.26 9.29
C ILE A 565 20.07 -2.56 8.01
N SER A 566 18.82 -2.81 7.63
CA SER A 566 18.11 -2.10 6.56
C SER A 566 17.32 -0.93 7.14
N THR A 567 17.58 0.28 6.66
CA THR A 567 16.88 1.49 7.09
C THR A 567 15.40 1.41 6.73
N ALA A 568 15.09 0.96 5.52
CA ALA A 568 13.73 0.78 5.04
C ALA A 568 12.93 -0.15 5.95
N THR A 569 13.53 -1.27 6.34
CA THR A 569 12.89 -2.24 7.24
C THR A 569 12.65 -1.65 8.63
N TRP A 570 13.63 -0.95 9.18
CA TRP A 570 13.48 -0.33 10.51
C TRP A 570 12.32 0.67 10.52
N ALA A 571 12.22 1.52 9.50
CA ALA A 571 11.13 2.48 9.37
C ALA A 571 9.75 1.79 9.37
N ILE A 572 9.63 0.62 8.77
CA ILE A 572 8.37 -0.13 8.69
C ILE A 572 7.99 -0.77 10.03
N THR A 573 8.98 -1.20 10.83
CA THR A 573 8.72 -1.94 12.09
C THR A 573 8.11 -1.11 13.19
N VAL A 574 8.00 0.21 13.04
CA VAL A 574 7.32 1.07 14.04
C VAL A 574 5.84 0.75 14.24
N ILE A 575 5.23 0.02 13.33
CA ILE A 575 3.84 -0.47 13.44
C ILE A 575 3.74 -1.99 13.59
N TYR A 576 4.85 -2.71 13.54
CA TYR A 576 4.86 -4.17 13.55
C TYR A 576 5.38 -4.70 14.87
N GLN A 577 4.57 -5.51 15.57
CA GLN A 577 4.83 -5.99 16.94
C GLN A 577 5.05 -7.49 17.03
N GLU A 578 5.13 -8.18 15.91
CA GLU A 578 5.31 -9.62 15.87
C GLU A 578 6.77 -9.98 15.62
N VAL A 579 7.37 -10.76 16.53
CA VAL A 579 8.78 -11.15 16.45
C VAL A 579 8.98 -12.63 16.14
N GLY A 580 8.01 -13.48 16.45
CA GLY A 580 8.13 -14.94 16.30
C GLY A 580 8.25 -15.38 14.85
N GLN A 581 7.39 -14.88 14.01
CA GLN A 581 7.34 -15.25 12.59
C GLN A 581 8.62 -14.88 11.84
N PRO A 582 9.13 -13.62 11.90
CA PRO A 582 10.39 -13.29 11.26
C PRO A 582 11.59 -14.02 11.88
N LEU A 583 11.58 -14.30 13.20
CA LEU A 583 12.64 -15.07 13.84
C LEU A 583 12.69 -16.52 13.31
N ILE A 584 11.55 -17.19 13.23
CA ILE A 584 11.46 -18.55 12.66
C ILE A 584 11.90 -18.51 11.18
N ALA A 585 11.43 -17.54 10.41
CA ALA A 585 11.82 -17.37 9.01
C ALA A 585 13.33 -17.15 8.86
N LEU A 586 13.94 -16.35 9.75
CA LEU A 586 15.40 -16.10 9.76
C LEU A 586 16.18 -17.40 9.97
N VAL A 587 15.78 -18.19 10.97
CA VAL A 587 16.42 -19.49 11.27
C VAL A 587 16.28 -20.45 10.09
N VAL A 588 15.06 -20.60 9.58
CA VAL A 588 14.80 -21.49 8.43
C VAL A 588 15.59 -21.06 7.21
N LYS A 589 15.58 -19.77 6.88
CA LYS A 589 16.34 -19.25 5.73
C LYS A 589 17.85 -19.42 5.91
N TYR A 590 18.37 -19.16 7.11
CA TYR A 590 19.79 -19.40 7.42
C TYR A 590 20.19 -20.85 7.20
N LEU A 591 19.39 -21.80 7.70
CA LEU A 591 19.64 -23.24 7.53
C LEU A 591 19.60 -23.64 6.04
N LEU A 592 18.61 -23.15 5.28
CA LEU A 592 18.50 -23.42 3.84
C LEU A 592 19.69 -22.86 3.07
N LEU A 593 20.10 -21.62 3.36
CA LEU A 593 21.25 -21.00 2.72
C LEU A 593 22.57 -21.70 3.08
N ARG A 594 22.70 -22.18 4.32
CA ARG A 594 23.88 -22.95 4.75
C ARG A 594 23.97 -24.30 4.04
N THR A 595 22.83 -24.95 3.79
CA THR A 595 22.76 -26.28 3.18
C THR A 595 22.88 -26.22 1.65
N TYR A 596 22.16 -25.29 1.00
CA TYR A 596 22.03 -25.24 -0.46
C TYR A 596 22.72 -24.02 -1.10
N GLY A 597 23.32 -23.13 -0.30
CA GLY A 597 23.90 -21.89 -0.81
C GLY A 597 22.87 -21.01 -1.51
N THR A 598 23.29 -20.31 -2.56
CA THR A 598 22.40 -19.44 -3.35
C THR A 598 21.25 -20.19 -4.06
N LYS A 599 21.40 -21.50 -4.29
CA LYS A 599 20.37 -22.36 -4.86
C LYS A 599 19.15 -22.55 -3.95
N ALA A 600 19.26 -22.17 -2.67
CA ALA A 600 18.10 -22.21 -1.77
C ALA A 600 16.89 -21.43 -2.31
N ASN A 601 17.11 -20.32 -3.01
CA ASN A 601 16.03 -19.52 -3.60
C ASN A 601 15.29 -20.25 -4.72
N ASP A 602 15.93 -21.19 -5.42
CA ASP A 602 15.28 -22.02 -6.47
C ASP A 602 14.23 -22.96 -5.87
N TYR A 603 14.31 -23.22 -4.57
CA TYR A 603 13.34 -24.00 -3.80
C TYR A 603 12.34 -23.10 -3.06
N ILE A 604 12.84 -22.05 -2.40
CA ILE A 604 12.03 -21.15 -1.56
C ILE A 604 10.98 -20.45 -2.41
N ILE A 605 11.38 -19.77 -3.49
CA ILE A 605 10.46 -18.92 -4.26
C ILE A 605 9.30 -19.72 -4.85
N PRO A 606 9.50 -20.84 -5.59
CA PRO A 606 8.39 -21.62 -6.11
C PRO A 606 7.49 -22.21 -5.02
N PHE A 607 8.06 -22.70 -3.91
CA PHE A 607 7.29 -23.25 -2.80
C PHE A 607 6.37 -22.19 -2.18
N VAL A 608 6.94 -21.03 -1.85
CA VAL A 608 6.19 -19.93 -1.22
C VAL A 608 5.13 -19.38 -2.19
N LEU A 609 5.46 -19.22 -3.48
CA LEU A 609 4.47 -18.82 -4.48
C LEU A 609 3.34 -19.82 -4.59
N GLY A 610 3.62 -21.13 -4.60
CA GLY A 610 2.58 -22.17 -4.60
C GLY A 610 1.66 -22.04 -3.39
N TYR A 611 2.24 -21.90 -2.21
CA TYR A 611 1.52 -21.76 -0.95
C TYR A 611 0.62 -20.49 -0.95
N LEU A 612 1.15 -19.34 -1.33
CA LEU A 612 0.41 -18.08 -1.36
C LEU A 612 -0.65 -18.05 -2.46
N THR A 613 -0.37 -18.71 -3.59
CA THR A 613 -1.30 -18.77 -4.73
C THR A 613 -2.59 -19.50 -4.38
N PHE A 614 -2.52 -20.63 -3.66
CA PHE A 614 -3.74 -21.32 -3.21
C PHE A 614 -4.57 -20.45 -2.27
N ALA A 615 -3.93 -19.81 -1.30
CA ALA A 615 -4.63 -18.91 -0.38
C ALA A 615 -5.33 -17.77 -1.12
N ALA A 616 -4.64 -17.15 -2.07
CA ALA A 616 -5.19 -16.08 -2.91
C ALA A 616 -6.34 -16.55 -3.82
N PHE A 617 -6.20 -17.71 -4.42
CA PHE A 617 -7.22 -18.32 -5.27
C PHE A 617 -8.48 -18.69 -4.49
N LEU A 618 -8.31 -19.34 -3.32
CA LEU A 618 -9.44 -19.70 -2.47
C LEU A 618 -10.18 -18.46 -1.96
N TYR A 619 -9.46 -17.42 -1.57
CA TYR A 619 -10.06 -16.14 -1.18
C TYR A 619 -10.92 -15.57 -2.31
N LEU A 620 -10.39 -15.52 -3.53
CA LEU A 620 -11.11 -15.01 -4.69
C LEU A 620 -12.40 -15.81 -4.99
N ILE A 621 -12.34 -17.12 -4.89
CA ILE A 621 -13.51 -17.99 -5.12
C ILE A 621 -14.57 -17.80 -4.02
N LEU A 622 -14.16 -17.67 -2.77
CA LEU A 622 -15.10 -17.58 -1.64
C LEU A 622 -15.69 -16.18 -1.51
N TRP A 623 -15.04 -15.15 -2.04
CA TRP A 623 -15.47 -13.76 -1.91
C TRP A 623 -16.86 -13.51 -2.49
N PHE A 624 -17.11 -13.92 -3.72
CA PHE A 624 -18.40 -13.67 -4.38
C PHE A 624 -19.56 -14.45 -3.72
N PRO A 625 -19.47 -15.78 -3.48
CA PRO A 625 -20.51 -16.51 -2.76
C PRO A 625 -20.79 -15.94 -1.37
N SER A 626 -19.79 -15.44 -0.67
CA SER A 626 -19.98 -14.87 0.68
C SER A 626 -20.88 -13.63 0.67
N LEU A 627 -20.79 -12.78 -0.37
CA LEU A 627 -21.65 -11.63 -0.52
C LEU A 627 -23.11 -12.03 -0.75
N VAL A 628 -23.34 -13.09 -1.54
CA VAL A 628 -24.69 -13.62 -1.80
C VAL A 628 -25.28 -14.23 -0.53
N ILE A 629 -24.51 -15.06 0.18
CA ILE A 629 -24.97 -15.76 1.40
C ILE A 629 -25.21 -14.76 2.54
N ALA A 630 -24.40 -13.72 2.64
CA ALA A 630 -24.63 -12.67 3.63
C ALA A 630 -25.88 -11.82 3.35
N GLY A 631 -26.65 -12.13 2.28
CA GLY A 631 -27.84 -11.36 1.87
C GLY A 631 -27.53 -9.94 1.40
N ARG A 632 -26.26 -9.67 1.09
CA ARG A 632 -25.80 -8.35 0.65
C ARG A 632 -25.86 -8.17 -0.86
N LEU A 633 -25.84 -9.25 -1.60
CA LEU A 633 -26.03 -9.27 -3.05
C LEU A 633 -27.26 -10.15 -3.34
N SER A 634 -28.35 -9.57 -3.85
CA SER A 634 -29.45 -10.33 -4.46
C SER A 634 -29.06 -10.65 -5.90
N LEU A 635 -28.97 -11.91 -6.23
CA LEU A 635 -28.85 -12.37 -7.61
C LEU A 635 -30.14 -12.11 -8.39
#